data_a43073a9de09eec7a56b752b4cd17a45
#
_entry.id   a43073a9de09eec7a56b752b4cd17a45
#
_cell.length_a   1.000
_cell.length_b   1.000
_cell.length_c   1.000
_cell.angle_alpha   90.00
_cell.angle_beta   90.00
_cell.angle_gamma   90.00
#
_symmetry.space_group_name_H-M   'P 1'
#
loop_
_entity.id
_entity.type
_entity.pdbx_description
1 polymer ?
#
loop_
_entity_poly.entity_id
_entity_poly.type
_entity_poly.pdbx_seq_one_letter_code
_entity_poly.pdbx_strand_id
1 'polypeptide(L)'
;MSDSKTIHIATENSEMIYTDEFDVIVCGYGGAGGCAALEASRNGANVLILERASDGGGSTALSSCEMYLGGSGGTSLQKACGFEDSTQNMIDYMELAFEDKGDAEKIKFYAENAAQHFEWVKSLGVTYKEAAHLGRIVVPESNESLLYTGNERAYPFSASSKPVPRGHVPSHEGDFGGKIFFDALKKEITSTKISISYDSRVLGLVVDANNAICGVSYKKDNIIQHVKVKKGVILATGGFVMNDEMISNYLPFQSDFAAPYGNPWDKGDGIQIGMLMNANVINMDEAFFGVYFYPPESLTYGIFINSSGNRFVNEDSYGARIGYFCSQQDKQKAYLLIQNEDFSPSIYMDKLPIIAVADTFEELEKEAGFEPNTLSATAKKYNDYVNDGCDEAFRKDPQWLKEICNPPYALIDYSFDAQRSPAYSQETGPLMFTLGGLETLKTGEVLDKNGAIIPKLFAAGRTTAGLPRTGKGYSSGMSVGDATFFGRMAGKSASKK
;
A
#
# COMPACT_ATOMS: atom_id res chain seq x y z
N MET A 1 -19.97 8.31 -27.87
CA MET A 1 -18.76 8.33 -28.68
C MET A 1 -17.70 7.61 -27.88
N SER A 2 -17.28 6.41 -28.30
CA SER A 2 -16.28 5.62 -27.59
C SER A 2 -14.95 6.38 -27.66
N ASP A 3 -14.48 6.85 -26.52
CA ASP A 3 -13.12 7.33 -26.36
C ASP A 3 -12.18 6.21 -26.79
N SER A 4 -11.50 6.34 -27.92
CA SER A 4 -10.49 5.38 -28.38
C SER A 4 -9.29 5.47 -27.43
N LYS A 5 -9.34 4.71 -26.35
CA LYS A 5 -8.39 4.70 -25.23
C LYS A 5 -7.33 3.65 -25.44
N THR A 6 -6.83 3.47 -26.61
CA THR A 6 -5.93 2.38 -26.87
C THR A 6 -4.53 2.77 -26.44
N ILE A 7 -4.08 2.20 -25.33
CA ILE A 7 -2.66 2.12 -25.02
C ILE A 7 -2.00 1.33 -26.14
N HIS A 8 -0.89 1.83 -26.68
CA HIS A 8 -0.26 1.26 -27.88
C HIS A 8 1.27 1.46 -27.87
N ILE A 9 1.94 0.67 -28.68
CA ILE A 9 3.32 0.92 -29.08
C ILE A 9 3.31 1.46 -30.51
N ALA A 10 3.85 2.67 -30.69
CA ALA A 10 3.98 3.29 -32.01
C ALA A 10 5.37 2.98 -32.59
N THR A 11 5.45 2.72 -33.90
CA THR A 11 6.73 2.59 -34.59
C THR A 11 7.13 3.94 -35.20
N GLU A 12 8.35 4.39 -34.94
CA GLU A 12 8.89 5.61 -35.49
C GLU A 12 8.88 5.56 -37.06
N ASN A 13 8.41 6.60 -37.68
CA ASN A 13 8.39 6.74 -39.13
C ASN A 13 8.73 8.19 -39.55
N SER A 14 8.95 8.43 -40.85
CA SER A 14 9.37 9.72 -41.37
C SER A 14 8.32 10.84 -41.23
N GLU A 15 7.06 10.51 -40.96
CA GLU A 15 5.97 11.46 -40.77
C GLU A 15 5.77 11.85 -39.30
N MET A 16 6.39 11.11 -38.38
CA MET A 16 6.27 11.37 -36.94
C MET A 16 7.04 12.64 -36.55
N ILE A 17 6.30 13.58 -35.98
CA ILE A 17 6.88 14.84 -35.53
C ILE A 17 7.01 14.76 -33.97
N TYR A 18 8.23 14.95 -33.50
CA TYR A 18 8.51 15.09 -32.08
C TYR A 18 8.40 16.55 -31.65
N THR A 19 7.73 16.79 -30.54
CA THR A 19 7.58 18.15 -29.99
C THR A 19 8.85 18.65 -29.32
N ASP A 20 9.64 17.74 -28.73
CA ASP A 20 10.88 18.03 -28.01
C ASP A 20 11.70 16.75 -27.79
N GLU A 21 12.88 16.87 -27.18
CA GLU A 21 13.78 15.77 -26.85
C GLU A 21 14.33 15.90 -25.41
N PHE A 22 14.25 14.83 -24.63
CA PHE A 22 14.74 14.76 -23.24
C PHE A 22 15.67 13.56 -23.03
N ASP A 23 16.50 13.64 -21.99
CA ASP A 23 17.30 12.48 -21.57
C ASP A 23 16.42 11.43 -20.90
N VAL A 24 15.55 11.86 -19.98
CA VAL A 24 14.64 11.00 -19.22
C VAL A 24 13.22 11.54 -19.29
N ILE A 25 12.27 10.66 -19.57
CA ILE A 25 10.84 10.97 -19.50
C ILE A 25 10.22 10.17 -18.35
N VAL A 26 9.52 10.86 -17.45
CA VAL A 26 8.80 10.27 -16.34
C VAL A 26 7.30 10.32 -16.62
N CYS A 27 6.65 9.17 -16.62
CA CYS A 27 5.22 9.03 -16.86
C CYS A 27 4.48 8.92 -15.53
N GLY A 28 3.84 10.02 -15.09
CA GLY A 28 3.16 10.18 -13.81
C GLY A 28 3.94 11.05 -12.82
N TYR A 29 3.21 11.92 -12.11
CA TYR A 29 3.75 12.87 -11.12
C TYR A 29 3.15 12.62 -9.73
N GLY A 30 3.19 11.36 -9.28
CA GLY A 30 3.00 10.97 -7.88
C GLY A 30 4.31 10.95 -7.10
N GLY A 31 4.31 10.32 -5.92
CA GLY A 31 5.52 10.19 -5.09
C GLY A 31 6.69 9.51 -5.82
N ALA A 32 6.43 8.39 -6.52
CA ALA A 32 7.47 7.67 -7.27
C ALA A 32 8.04 8.53 -8.42
N GLY A 33 7.16 9.08 -9.26
CA GLY A 33 7.59 9.86 -10.43
C GLY A 33 8.29 11.14 -10.04
N GLY A 34 7.80 11.87 -9.03
CA GLY A 34 8.45 13.08 -8.54
C GLY A 34 9.85 12.81 -7.99
N CYS A 35 10.00 11.75 -7.16
CA CYS A 35 11.31 11.34 -6.64
C CYS A 35 12.27 10.89 -7.75
N ALA A 36 11.76 10.17 -8.77
CA ALA A 36 12.54 9.74 -9.92
C ALA A 36 13.03 10.93 -10.74
N ALA A 37 12.15 11.88 -11.05
CA ALA A 37 12.49 13.07 -11.80
C ALA A 37 13.54 13.93 -11.09
N LEU A 38 13.37 14.15 -9.79
CA LEU A 38 14.30 14.92 -8.98
C LEU A 38 15.70 14.29 -8.96
N GLU A 39 15.80 12.97 -8.72
CA GLU A 39 17.10 12.27 -8.73
C GLU A 39 17.74 12.23 -10.12
N ALA A 40 16.96 12.02 -11.19
CA ALA A 40 17.49 12.07 -12.55
C ALA A 40 18.05 13.46 -12.89
N SER A 41 17.34 14.53 -12.52
CA SER A 41 17.79 15.91 -12.70
C SER A 41 19.02 16.24 -11.87
N ARG A 42 19.09 15.79 -10.61
CA ARG A 42 20.28 15.96 -9.74
C ARG A 42 21.52 15.24 -10.30
N ASN A 43 21.31 14.19 -11.10
CA ASN A 43 22.40 13.51 -11.83
C ASN A 43 22.67 14.14 -13.22
N GLY A 44 22.13 15.31 -13.51
CA GLY A 44 22.43 16.10 -14.72
C GLY A 44 21.59 15.76 -15.95
N ALA A 45 20.55 14.92 -15.84
CA ALA A 45 19.67 14.63 -16.98
C ALA A 45 18.70 15.80 -17.24
N ASN A 46 18.40 16.03 -18.53
CA ASN A 46 17.25 16.83 -18.96
C ASN A 46 15.98 15.98 -18.83
N VAL A 47 15.03 16.40 -17.98
CA VAL A 47 13.88 15.57 -17.55
C VAL A 47 12.57 16.23 -17.96
N LEU A 48 11.65 15.42 -18.51
CA LEU A 48 10.24 15.75 -18.69
C LEU A 48 9.38 14.86 -17.78
N ILE A 49 8.45 15.46 -17.06
CA ILE A 49 7.34 14.76 -16.40
C ILE A 49 6.09 14.93 -17.25
N LEU A 50 5.42 13.82 -17.58
CA LEU A 50 4.09 13.80 -18.19
C LEU A 50 3.08 13.39 -17.11
N GLU A 51 2.19 14.33 -16.74
CA GLU A 51 1.14 14.10 -15.76
C GLU A 51 -0.24 14.22 -16.41
N ARG A 52 -1.10 13.24 -16.10
CA ARG A 52 -2.45 13.18 -16.66
C ARG A 52 -3.40 14.21 -16.08
N ALA A 53 -3.25 14.50 -14.78
CA ALA A 53 -4.07 15.48 -14.08
C ALA A 53 -3.56 16.91 -14.29
N SER A 54 -4.35 17.88 -13.86
CA SER A 54 -3.99 19.31 -13.89
C SER A 54 -2.99 19.71 -12.80
N ASP A 55 -2.69 18.80 -11.86
CA ASP A 55 -1.64 18.94 -10.84
C ASP A 55 -1.04 17.57 -10.51
N GLY A 56 0.12 17.56 -9.86
CA GLY A 56 0.77 16.35 -9.35
C GLY A 56 0.21 15.89 -8.02
N GLY A 57 0.72 14.76 -7.52
CA GLY A 57 0.40 14.20 -6.19
C GLY A 57 0.04 12.73 -6.24
N GLY A 58 -0.81 12.34 -7.17
CA GLY A 58 -1.30 10.97 -7.28
C GLY A 58 -1.90 10.47 -5.94
N SER A 59 -1.85 9.17 -5.70
CA SER A 59 -2.31 8.58 -4.45
C SER A 59 -1.42 8.96 -3.25
N THR A 60 -0.17 9.36 -3.48
CA THR A 60 0.74 9.78 -2.41
C THR A 60 0.23 11.04 -1.70
N ALA A 61 -0.23 12.05 -2.44
CA ALA A 61 -0.77 13.27 -1.84
C ALA A 61 -2.11 13.07 -1.11
N LEU A 62 -2.81 11.97 -1.40
CA LEU A 62 -4.09 11.60 -0.76
C LEU A 62 -3.90 10.73 0.49
N SER A 63 -2.67 10.33 0.82
CA SER A 63 -2.36 9.46 1.95
C SER A 63 -1.87 10.24 3.17
N SER A 64 -1.76 9.56 4.31
CA SER A 64 -1.03 10.06 5.49
C SER A 64 0.46 10.30 5.25
N CYS A 65 0.99 9.87 4.11
CA CYS A 65 2.43 9.83 3.82
C CYS A 65 3.24 9.05 4.86
N GLU A 66 2.64 8.09 5.46
CA GLU A 66 3.41 7.18 6.27
C GLU A 66 4.44 6.45 5.41
N MET A 67 5.67 6.40 5.88
CA MET A 67 6.77 5.68 5.25
C MET A 67 7.32 4.64 6.21
N TYR A 68 7.34 3.37 5.80
CA TYR A 68 7.87 2.27 6.60
C TYR A 68 9.39 2.20 6.47
N LEU A 69 10.09 2.85 7.40
CA LEU A 69 11.54 3.06 7.34
C LEU A 69 12.23 2.54 8.61
N GLY A 70 13.46 2.07 8.46
CA GLY A 70 14.26 1.50 9.54
C GLY A 70 15.58 0.93 9.03
N GLY A 71 16.10 -0.09 9.71
CA GLY A 71 17.37 -0.70 9.37
C GLY A 71 18.59 0.19 9.65
N SER A 72 19.78 -0.31 9.39
CA SER A 72 21.06 0.43 9.50
C SER A 72 21.30 1.11 10.84
N GLY A 73 20.81 0.52 11.93
CA GLY A 73 20.86 1.08 13.29
C GLY A 73 19.74 2.05 13.61
N GLY A 74 18.76 2.20 12.73
CA GLY A 74 17.61 3.08 12.87
C GLY A 74 17.79 4.45 12.25
N THR A 75 16.65 5.09 11.89
CA THR A 75 16.58 6.47 11.41
C THR A 75 16.97 7.46 12.53
N SER A 76 17.23 8.71 12.18
CA SER A 76 17.46 9.76 13.20
C SER A 76 16.24 9.94 14.12
N LEU A 77 15.02 9.78 13.60
CA LEU A 77 13.79 9.86 14.38
C LEU A 77 13.65 8.67 15.35
N GLN A 78 13.90 7.43 14.88
CA GLN A 78 13.90 6.26 15.77
C GLN A 78 14.89 6.45 16.92
N LYS A 79 16.13 6.88 16.63
CA LYS A 79 17.15 7.15 17.65
C LYS A 79 16.75 8.25 18.63
N ALA A 80 16.17 9.36 18.15
CA ALA A 80 15.66 10.42 19.01
C ALA A 80 14.54 9.95 19.95
N CYS A 81 13.72 8.98 19.49
CA CYS A 81 12.69 8.34 20.30
C CYS A 81 13.19 7.14 21.15
N GLY A 82 14.50 6.85 21.17
CA GLY A 82 15.08 5.76 21.97
C GLY A 82 15.02 4.36 21.34
N PHE A 83 14.78 4.27 20.04
CA PHE A 83 14.73 2.98 19.33
C PHE A 83 15.96 2.76 18.45
N GLU A 84 16.40 1.49 18.40
CA GLU A 84 17.43 1.00 17.47
C GLU A 84 16.81 -0.08 16.61
N ASP A 85 17.09 -0.05 15.30
CA ASP A 85 16.61 -1.02 14.33
C ASP A 85 17.77 -1.49 13.44
N SER A 86 18.25 -2.72 13.64
CA SER A 86 19.32 -3.26 12.80
C SER A 86 18.80 -3.62 11.41
N THR A 87 19.70 -3.63 10.42
CA THR A 87 19.39 -4.09 9.07
C THR A 87 18.81 -5.50 9.08
N GLN A 88 19.39 -6.42 9.85
CA GLN A 88 18.90 -7.80 9.92
C GLN A 88 17.50 -7.87 10.53
N ASN A 89 17.22 -7.12 11.60
CA ASN A 89 15.90 -7.10 12.21
C ASN A 89 14.80 -6.62 11.24
N MET A 90 15.11 -5.66 10.37
CA MET A 90 14.19 -5.21 9.33
C MET A 90 14.04 -6.25 8.20
N ILE A 91 15.13 -6.94 7.82
CA ILE A 91 15.10 -8.04 6.83
C ILE A 91 14.22 -9.18 7.36
N ASP A 92 14.49 -9.67 8.58
CA ASP A 92 13.73 -10.78 9.20
C ASP A 92 12.22 -10.50 9.22
N TYR A 93 11.86 -9.27 9.55
CA TYR A 93 10.45 -8.84 9.52
C TYR A 93 9.87 -8.90 8.10
N MET A 94 10.57 -8.34 7.10
CA MET A 94 10.06 -8.25 5.73
C MET A 94 10.04 -9.61 5.03
N GLU A 95 11.03 -10.47 5.26
CA GLU A 95 11.03 -11.84 4.72
C GLU A 95 9.85 -12.64 5.25
N LEU A 96 9.55 -12.53 6.55
CA LEU A 96 8.36 -13.15 7.13
C LEU A 96 7.06 -12.53 6.61
N ALA A 97 7.02 -11.21 6.38
CA ALA A 97 5.85 -10.50 5.89
C ALA A 97 5.48 -10.89 4.45
N PHE A 98 6.48 -11.13 3.61
CA PHE A 98 6.26 -11.38 2.17
C PHE A 98 6.42 -12.84 1.78
N GLU A 99 6.88 -13.69 2.72
CA GLU A 99 7.02 -15.13 2.53
C GLU A 99 7.78 -15.45 1.21
N ASP A 100 7.34 -16.44 0.46
CA ASP A 100 7.93 -16.86 -0.82
C ASP A 100 7.74 -15.85 -1.97
N LYS A 101 6.84 -14.86 -1.80
CA LYS A 101 6.66 -13.76 -2.76
C LYS A 101 7.69 -12.64 -2.59
N GLY A 102 8.44 -12.62 -1.50
CA GLY A 102 9.44 -11.60 -1.19
C GLY A 102 10.60 -11.57 -2.19
N ASP A 103 11.08 -10.36 -2.51
CA ASP A 103 12.30 -10.16 -3.31
C ASP A 103 13.45 -9.86 -2.34
N ALA A 104 14.26 -10.88 -2.05
CA ALA A 104 15.36 -10.79 -1.08
C ALA A 104 16.37 -9.68 -1.41
N GLU A 105 16.63 -9.44 -2.71
CA GLU A 105 17.54 -8.38 -3.14
C GLU A 105 16.96 -6.97 -2.88
N LYS A 106 15.67 -6.77 -3.15
CA LYS A 106 14.98 -5.50 -2.83
C LYS A 106 14.84 -5.30 -1.33
N ILE A 107 14.45 -6.35 -0.58
CA ILE A 107 14.33 -6.31 0.88
C ILE A 107 15.65 -5.88 1.52
N LYS A 108 16.73 -6.58 1.18
CA LYS A 108 18.08 -6.28 1.69
C LYS A 108 18.49 -4.85 1.32
N PHE A 109 18.35 -4.48 0.06
CA PHE A 109 18.75 -3.16 -0.43
C PHE A 109 17.96 -2.03 0.24
N TYR A 110 16.66 -2.23 0.45
CA TYR A 110 15.83 -1.27 1.18
C TYR A 110 16.24 -1.16 2.64
N ALA A 111 16.38 -2.27 3.36
CA ALA A 111 16.77 -2.28 4.78
C ALA A 111 18.18 -1.67 5.03
N GLU A 112 19.09 -1.80 4.07
CA GLU A 112 20.42 -1.17 4.12
C GLU A 112 20.38 0.35 3.90
N ASN A 113 19.35 0.89 3.24
CA ASN A 113 19.34 2.28 2.76
C ASN A 113 18.11 3.11 3.24
N ALA A 114 17.12 2.49 3.89
CA ALA A 114 15.90 3.18 4.30
C ALA A 114 16.15 4.31 5.30
N ALA A 115 17.09 4.13 6.23
CA ALA A 115 17.47 5.18 7.17
C ALA A 115 18.07 6.41 6.45
N GLN A 116 18.91 6.19 5.43
CA GLN A 116 19.44 7.28 4.60
C GLN A 116 18.33 7.94 3.74
N HIS A 117 17.35 7.15 3.30
CA HIS A 117 16.20 7.69 2.58
C HIS A 117 15.37 8.63 3.46
N PHE A 118 15.19 8.31 4.73
CA PHE A 118 14.56 9.22 5.69
C PHE A 118 15.26 10.58 5.75
N GLU A 119 16.60 10.60 5.83
CA GLU A 119 17.36 11.86 5.83
C GLU A 119 17.19 12.64 4.51
N TRP A 120 17.09 11.92 3.38
CA TRP A 120 16.79 12.54 2.09
C TRP A 120 15.39 13.19 2.10
N VAL A 121 14.36 12.53 2.62
CA VAL A 121 13.01 13.10 2.75
C VAL A 121 13.03 14.35 3.64
N LYS A 122 13.71 14.32 4.78
CA LYS A 122 13.91 15.50 5.64
C LYS A 122 14.58 16.65 4.90
N SER A 123 15.55 16.35 4.03
CA SER A 123 16.26 17.38 3.26
C SER A 123 15.37 18.14 2.26
N LEU A 124 14.18 17.60 1.91
CA LEU A 124 13.17 18.32 1.12
C LEU A 124 12.42 19.39 1.95
N GLY A 125 12.62 19.43 3.28
CA GLY A 125 11.95 20.35 4.19
C GLY A 125 10.75 19.74 4.92
N VAL A 126 10.52 18.42 4.82
CA VAL A 126 9.49 17.74 5.61
C VAL A 126 9.91 17.66 7.07
N THR A 127 9.03 18.07 7.96
CA THR A 127 9.29 18.10 9.41
C THR A 127 8.68 16.89 10.11
N TYR A 128 9.39 16.40 11.13
CA TYR A 128 8.99 15.28 11.96
C TYR A 128 9.16 15.66 13.43
N LYS A 129 8.16 15.35 14.26
CA LYS A 129 8.25 15.52 15.70
C LYS A 129 8.97 14.32 16.32
N GLU A 130 9.95 14.57 17.18
CA GLU A 130 10.69 13.54 17.90
C GLU A 130 9.84 12.93 19.03
N ALA A 131 8.73 12.31 18.65
CA ALA A 131 7.80 11.65 19.55
C ALA A 131 7.21 10.39 18.88
N ALA A 132 7.07 9.31 19.67
CA ALA A 132 6.50 8.04 19.23
C ALA A 132 5.14 7.81 19.87
N HIS A 133 4.15 7.42 19.06
CA HIS A 133 2.89 6.86 19.53
C HIS A 133 3.07 5.35 19.75
N LEU A 134 2.82 4.90 20.97
CA LEU A 134 3.06 3.50 21.35
C LEU A 134 1.78 2.64 21.36
N GLY A 135 0.61 3.28 21.24
CA GLY A 135 -0.69 2.60 21.16
C GLY A 135 -0.97 1.96 19.80
N ARG A 136 -2.17 1.37 19.67
CA ARG A 136 -2.69 0.87 18.39
C ARG A 136 -3.38 2.02 17.65
N ILE A 137 -2.83 2.39 16.50
CA ILE A 137 -3.32 3.49 15.70
C ILE A 137 -3.21 3.15 14.21
N VAL A 138 -4.03 3.76 13.39
CA VAL A 138 -4.02 3.60 11.92
C VAL A 138 -3.45 4.85 11.26
N VAL A 139 -3.88 6.02 11.73
CA VAL A 139 -3.40 7.33 11.29
C VAL A 139 -3.11 8.19 12.51
N PRO A 140 -2.23 9.20 12.42
CA PRO A 140 -1.93 10.08 13.55
C PRO A 140 -3.17 10.81 14.06
N GLU A 141 -3.59 10.55 15.30
CA GLU A 141 -4.60 11.33 16.01
C GLU A 141 -3.99 12.59 16.65
N SER A 142 -2.70 12.56 16.83
CA SER A 142 -1.88 13.66 17.32
C SER A 142 -0.65 13.81 16.41
N ASN A 143 0.22 14.74 16.69
CA ASN A 143 1.34 15.04 15.80
C ASN A 143 2.62 14.21 16.07
N GLU A 144 2.53 13.04 16.74
CA GLU A 144 3.65 12.10 16.82
C GLU A 144 4.02 11.59 15.43
N SER A 145 5.32 11.51 15.19
CA SER A 145 5.82 11.17 13.84
C SER A 145 6.39 9.77 13.72
N LEU A 146 6.45 9.00 14.81
CA LEU A 146 6.94 7.62 14.81
C LEU A 146 5.87 6.68 15.36
N LEU A 147 5.45 5.69 14.58
CA LEU A 147 4.29 4.85 14.86
C LEU A 147 4.62 3.36 14.70
N TYR A 148 3.91 2.51 15.45
CA TYR A 148 3.77 1.09 15.14
C TYR A 148 2.59 0.90 14.17
N THR A 149 2.87 0.61 12.91
CA THR A 149 1.89 0.62 11.83
C THR A 149 1.83 -0.66 11.02
N GLY A 150 2.46 -1.70 11.55
CA GLY A 150 2.44 -3.03 10.97
C GLY A 150 2.10 -4.10 12.00
N ASN A 151 2.63 -5.28 11.73
CA ASN A 151 2.46 -6.45 12.58
C ASN A 151 3.64 -6.64 13.57
N GLU A 152 4.45 -5.62 13.83
CA GLU A 152 5.73 -5.74 14.55
C GLU A 152 5.57 -6.40 15.92
N ARG A 153 4.46 -6.11 16.61
CA ARG A 153 4.16 -6.63 17.94
C ARG A 153 3.29 -7.89 17.94
N ALA A 154 2.73 -8.25 16.79
CA ALA A 154 1.85 -9.42 16.66
C ALA A 154 2.63 -10.68 16.26
N TYR A 155 2.14 -11.85 16.68
CA TYR A 155 2.66 -13.12 16.19
C TYR A 155 2.26 -13.35 14.71
N PRO A 156 3.16 -13.92 13.88
CA PRO A 156 4.47 -14.50 14.19
C PRO A 156 5.64 -13.49 14.16
N PHE A 157 5.41 -12.23 13.81
CA PHE A 157 6.46 -11.23 13.58
C PHE A 157 7.29 -10.94 14.83
N SER A 158 6.61 -10.74 15.96
CA SER A 158 7.27 -10.48 17.26
C SER A 158 8.14 -11.64 17.78
N ALA A 159 7.93 -12.85 17.26
CA ALA A 159 8.75 -14.01 17.57
C ALA A 159 10.01 -14.12 16.70
N SER A 160 10.01 -13.48 15.53
CA SER A 160 11.10 -13.56 14.54
C SER A 160 11.93 -12.29 14.46
N SER A 161 11.36 -11.14 14.79
CA SER A 161 12.04 -9.85 14.78
C SER A 161 11.70 -9.06 16.03
N LYS A 162 12.66 -8.27 16.53
CA LYS A 162 12.42 -7.35 17.66
C LYS A 162 11.41 -6.28 17.21
N PRO A 163 10.30 -6.09 17.95
CA PRO A 163 9.35 -5.02 17.65
C PRO A 163 9.99 -3.63 17.72
N VAL A 164 9.94 -2.89 16.62
CA VAL A 164 10.42 -1.51 16.51
C VAL A 164 9.42 -0.69 15.68
N PRO A 165 9.04 0.53 16.11
CA PRO A 165 8.16 1.37 15.30
C PRO A 165 8.89 1.81 14.03
N ARG A 166 8.29 1.58 12.86
CA ARG A 166 8.86 1.89 11.55
C ARG A 166 8.02 2.86 10.72
N GLY A 167 6.80 3.16 11.15
CA GLY A 167 5.94 4.14 10.50
C GLY A 167 6.42 5.57 10.79
N HIS A 168 6.85 6.27 9.75
CA HIS A 168 7.30 7.65 9.82
C HIS A 168 6.30 8.54 9.11
N VAL A 169 5.65 9.46 9.83
CA VAL A 169 4.67 10.39 9.27
C VAL A 169 5.11 11.84 9.46
N PRO A 170 4.86 12.74 8.49
CA PRO A 170 5.10 14.17 8.68
C PRO A 170 4.38 14.70 9.94
N SER A 171 4.99 15.66 10.64
CA SER A 171 4.42 16.22 11.86
C SER A 171 3.15 17.01 11.57
N HIS A 172 1.98 16.41 11.81
CA HIS A 172 0.65 17.03 11.71
C HIS A 172 -0.39 16.10 12.35
N GLU A 173 -1.60 16.59 12.56
CA GLU A 173 -2.72 15.78 13.01
C GLU A 173 -3.56 15.34 11.81
N GLY A 174 -4.00 14.07 11.79
CA GLY A 174 -4.88 13.50 10.77
C GLY A 174 -4.17 13.01 9.51
N ASP A 175 -4.90 12.92 8.42
CA ASP A 175 -4.58 12.12 7.23
C ASP A 175 -3.99 12.94 6.06
N PHE A 176 -3.36 14.10 6.34
CA PHE A 176 -2.91 15.03 5.31
C PHE A 176 -1.40 15.06 5.07
N GLY A 177 -0.64 14.15 5.66
CA GLY A 177 0.82 14.09 5.54
C GLY A 177 1.31 13.94 4.11
N GLY A 178 0.53 13.25 3.25
CA GLY A 178 0.83 13.08 1.84
C GLY A 178 0.93 14.39 1.08
N LYS A 179 0.04 15.31 1.37
CA LYS A 179 0.08 16.65 0.79
C LYS A 179 1.30 17.44 1.26
N ILE A 180 1.64 17.35 2.55
CA ILE A 180 2.83 18.03 3.13
C ILE A 180 4.10 17.54 2.44
N PHE A 181 4.27 16.23 2.31
CA PHE A 181 5.41 15.65 1.61
C PHE A 181 5.44 16.06 0.14
N PHE A 182 4.29 15.96 -0.55
CA PHE A 182 4.25 16.25 -1.98
C PHE A 182 4.47 17.73 -2.28
N ASP A 183 3.96 18.64 -1.48
CA ASP A 183 4.22 20.08 -1.62
C ASP A 183 5.72 20.40 -1.43
N ALA A 184 6.39 19.75 -0.48
CA ALA A 184 7.84 19.87 -0.30
C ALA A 184 8.62 19.34 -1.52
N LEU A 185 8.26 18.16 -2.03
CA LEU A 185 8.85 17.57 -3.23
C LEU A 185 8.61 18.46 -4.47
N LYS A 186 7.40 18.97 -4.66
CA LYS A 186 7.01 19.87 -5.75
C LYS A 186 7.81 21.18 -5.72
N LYS A 187 8.02 21.74 -4.52
CA LYS A 187 8.86 22.93 -4.34
C LYS A 187 10.29 22.68 -4.79
N GLU A 188 10.88 21.54 -4.41
CA GLU A 188 12.23 21.18 -4.88
C GLU A 188 12.28 21.01 -6.40
N ILE A 189 11.31 20.30 -6.99
CA ILE A 189 11.23 20.09 -8.43
C ILE A 189 11.10 21.41 -9.19
N THR A 190 10.26 22.34 -8.73
CA THR A 190 10.08 23.65 -9.36
C THR A 190 11.31 24.56 -9.25
N SER A 191 12.23 24.27 -8.33
CA SER A 191 13.53 24.98 -8.24
C SER A 191 14.57 24.46 -9.24
N THR A 192 14.27 23.38 -9.97
CA THR A 192 15.15 22.76 -10.97
C THR A 192 14.76 23.16 -12.40
N LYS A 193 15.45 22.55 -13.40
CA LYS A 193 15.13 22.67 -14.81
C LYS A 193 14.22 21.55 -15.33
N ILE A 194 13.55 20.81 -14.45
CA ILE A 194 12.61 19.76 -14.85
C ILE A 194 11.43 20.39 -15.55
N SER A 195 11.13 19.92 -16.77
CA SER A 195 9.92 20.29 -17.50
C SER A 195 8.74 19.45 -17.02
N ILE A 196 7.58 20.07 -16.83
CA ILE A 196 6.35 19.36 -16.44
C ILE A 196 5.27 19.67 -17.44
N SER A 197 4.64 18.65 -18.01
CA SER A 197 3.45 18.78 -18.85
C SER A 197 2.26 18.16 -18.14
N TYR A 198 1.38 19.01 -17.61
CA TYR A 198 0.09 18.62 -17.04
C TYR A 198 -0.94 18.38 -18.13
N ASP A 199 -2.09 17.79 -17.77
CA ASP A 199 -3.18 17.39 -18.66
C ASP A 199 -2.68 16.53 -19.84
N SER A 200 -1.64 15.74 -19.58
CA SER A 200 -0.86 14.99 -20.56
C SER A 200 -0.92 13.49 -20.26
N ARG A 201 -1.92 12.82 -20.85
CA ARG A 201 -2.08 11.38 -20.68
C ARG A 201 -1.11 10.61 -21.56
N VAL A 202 -0.22 9.84 -20.98
CA VAL A 202 0.63 8.89 -21.70
C VAL A 202 -0.26 7.81 -22.35
N LEU A 203 -0.05 7.59 -23.64
CA LEU A 203 -0.76 6.58 -24.44
C LEU A 203 0.12 5.36 -24.74
N GLY A 204 1.45 5.51 -24.73
CA GLY A 204 2.36 4.43 -25.02
C GLY A 204 3.78 4.88 -25.32
N LEU A 205 4.58 3.93 -25.76
CA LEU A 205 5.97 4.15 -26.15
C LEU A 205 6.09 4.25 -27.66
N VAL A 206 7.14 4.94 -28.12
CA VAL A 206 7.58 4.92 -29.50
C VAL A 206 8.85 4.09 -29.58
N VAL A 207 8.90 3.18 -30.54
CA VAL A 207 10.06 2.32 -30.82
C VAL A 207 10.58 2.57 -32.23
N ASP A 208 11.86 2.41 -32.41
CA ASP A 208 12.50 2.46 -33.73
C ASP A 208 12.31 1.14 -34.52
N ALA A 209 12.90 1.06 -35.70
CA ALA A 209 12.83 -0.14 -36.58
C ALA A 209 13.46 -1.39 -35.93
N ASN A 210 14.31 -1.24 -34.93
CA ASN A 210 14.92 -2.33 -34.17
C ASN A 210 14.15 -2.65 -32.88
N ASN A 211 12.95 -2.10 -32.69
CA ASN A 211 12.12 -2.24 -31.49
C ASN A 211 12.78 -1.62 -30.23
N ALA A 212 13.73 -0.68 -30.39
CA ALA A 212 14.33 0.04 -29.29
C ALA A 212 13.53 1.30 -28.93
N ILE A 213 13.30 1.53 -27.64
CA ILE A 213 12.53 2.70 -27.16
C ILE A 213 13.27 3.99 -27.57
N CYS A 214 12.58 4.86 -28.31
CA CYS A 214 13.08 6.15 -28.79
C CYS A 214 12.18 7.33 -28.39
N GLY A 215 10.98 7.09 -27.86
CA GLY A 215 10.07 8.17 -27.46
C GLY A 215 8.85 7.69 -26.66
N VAL A 216 7.99 8.67 -26.37
CA VAL A 216 6.70 8.47 -25.68
C VAL A 216 5.61 9.18 -26.48
N SER A 217 4.46 8.50 -26.67
CA SER A 217 3.23 9.08 -27.19
C SER A 217 2.32 9.48 -26.04
N TYR A 218 1.81 10.69 -26.08
CA TYR A 218 0.88 11.19 -25.09
C TYR A 218 -0.23 12.05 -25.73
N LYS A 219 -1.36 12.20 -25.04
CA LYS A 219 -2.48 13.03 -25.47
C LYS A 219 -2.57 14.26 -24.60
N LYS A 220 -2.54 15.42 -25.24
CA LYS A 220 -2.78 16.73 -24.63
C LYS A 220 -3.72 17.54 -25.52
N ASP A 221 -4.68 18.26 -24.94
CA ASP A 221 -5.67 19.07 -25.67
C ASP A 221 -6.38 18.30 -26.80
N ASN A 222 -6.67 17.01 -26.57
CA ASN A 222 -7.21 16.06 -27.54
C ASN A 222 -6.31 15.76 -28.76
N ILE A 223 -5.06 16.20 -28.75
CA ILE A 223 -4.06 15.97 -29.83
C ILE A 223 -3.06 14.93 -29.31
N ILE A 224 -2.74 13.95 -30.18
CA ILE A 224 -1.65 13.01 -29.91
C ILE A 224 -0.34 13.70 -30.27
N GLN A 225 0.59 13.71 -29.35
CA GLN A 225 1.92 14.27 -29.44
C GLN A 225 2.97 13.20 -29.15
N HIS A 226 4.16 13.38 -29.67
CA HIS A 226 5.31 12.52 -29.45
C HIS A 226 6.47 13.33 -28.92
N VAL A 227 7.19 12.76 -27.94
CA VAL A 227 8.40 13.35 -27.38
C VAL A 227 9.53 12.33 -27.42
N LYS A 228 10.71 12.76 -27.82
CA LYS A 228 11.88 11.87 -27.99
C LYS A 228 12.61 11.64 -26.68
N VAL A 229 13.12 10.42 -26.51
CA VAL A 229 13.90 10.05 -25.30
C VAL A 229 15.27 9.49 -25.69
N LYS A 230 16.31 9.96 -25.00
CA LYS A 230 17.68 9.49 -25.22
C LYS A 230 18.06 8.31 -24.33
N LYS A 231 17.82 8.42 -23.00
CA LYS A 231 18.36 7.50 -21.98
C LYS A 231 17.33 6.56 -21.40
N GLY A 232 16.16 7.06 -21.01
CA GLY A 232 15.16 6.16 -20.40
C GLY A 232 13.79 6.75 -20.18
N VAL A 233 12.78 5.88 -20.18
CA VAL A 233 11.39 6.16 -19.77
C VAL A 233 11.14 5.49 -18.43
N ILE A 234 10.57 6.23 -17.48
CA ILE A 234 10.20 5.74 -16.16
C ILE A 234 8.68 5.71 -16.05
N LEU A 235 8.09 4.51 -15.95
CA LEU A 235 6.66 4.33 -15.73
C LEU A 235 6.36 4.42 -14.23
N ALA A 236 5.62 5.47 -13.82
CA ALA A 236 5.25 5.75 -12.43
C ALA A 236 3.77 6.16 -12.32
N THR A 237 2.90 5.47 -13.07
CA THR A 237 1.48 5.82 -13.29
C THR A 237 0.53 5.25 -12.22
N GLY A 238 1.05 4.64 -11.17
CA GLY A 238 0.24 4.00 -10.12
C GLY A 238 -0.24 2.60 -10.46
N GLY A 239 -1.12 2.06 -9.61
CA GLY A 239 -1.69 0.73 -9.74
C GLY A 239 -2.89 0.65 -10.68
N PHE A 240 -3.74 -0.39 -10.49
CA PHE A 240 -4.88 -0.64 -11.39
C PHE A 240 -6.24 -0.79 -10.68
N VAL A 241 -6.34 -0.36 -9.42
CA VAL A 241 -7.56 -0.54 -8.61
C VAL A 241 -8.81 0.12 -9.20
N MET A 242 -8.65 1.13 -10.06
CA MET A 242 -9.73 1.85 -10.77
C MET A 242 -9.98 1.29 -12.19
N ASN A 243 -9.51 0.08 -12.49
CA ASN A 243 -9.71 -0.58 -13.78
C ASN A 243 -10.51 -1.87 -13.59
N ASP A 244 -11.81 -1.79 -13.81
CA ASP A 244 -12.75 -2.91 -13.57
C ASP A 244 -12.37 -4.18 -14.37
N GLU A 245 -11.86 -4.02 -15.60
CA GLU A 245 -11.42 -5.15 -16.42
C GLU A 245 -10.21 -5.86 -15.81
N MET A 246 -9.18 -5.09 -15.40
CA MET A 246 -7.99 -5.68 -14.75
C MET A 246 -8.36 -6.28 -13.38
N ILE A 247 -9.21 -5.62 -12.60
CA ILE A 247 -9.69 -6.15 -11.33
C ILE A 247 -10.45 -7.46 -11.55
N SER A 248 -11.40 -7.51 -12.48
CA SER A 248 -12.15 -8.74 -12.78
C SER A 248 -11.26 -9.88 -13.26
N ASN A 249 -10.17 -9.58 -13.97
CA ASN A 249 -9.24 -10.59 -14.47
C ASN A 249 -8.28 -11.11 -13.39
N TYR A 250 -7.81 -10.27 -12.49
CA TYR A 250 -6.74 -10.60 -11.54
C TYR A 250 -7.22 -10.80 -10.10
N LEU A 251 -8.34 -10.17 -9.72
CA LEU A 251 -8.89 -10.15 -8.37
C LEU A 251 -10.41 -10.42 -8.37
N PRO A 252 -10.90 -11.48 -9.05
CA PRO A 252 -12.33 -11.66 -9.34
C PRO A 252 -13.20 -11.85 -8.10
N PHE A 253 -12.66 -12.41 -7.01
CA PHE A 253 -13.44 -12.70 -5.80
C PHE A 253 -13.49 -11.53 -4.80
N GLN A 254 -12.56 -10.58 -4.92
CA GLN A 254 -12.44 -9.44 -3.99
C GLN A 254 -13.07 -8.16 -4.54
N SER A 255 -13.32 -8.11 -5.86
CA SER A 255 -13.79 -6.91 -6.55
C SER A 255 -15.19 -6.48 -6.18
N ASP A 256 -16.04 -7.42 -5.77
CA ASP A 256 -17.46 -7.12 -5.59
C ASP A 256 -17.74 -6.31 -4.32
N PHE A 257 -16.87 -6.34 -3.32
CA PHE A 257 -17.15 -5.82 -1.99
C PHE A 257 -16.13 -4.82 -1.43
N ALA A 258 -14.92 -4.74 -1.99
CA ALA A 258 -13.92 -3.80 -1.50
C ALA A 258 -14.01 -2.45 -2.19
N ALA A 259 -13.92 -1.37 -1.42
CA ALA A 259 -13.90 -0.01 -1.96
C ALA A 259 -12.51 0.31 -2.55
N PRO A 260 -12.42 0.75 -3.82
CA PRO A 260 -11.15 1.12 -4.40
C PRO A 260 -10.55 2.34 -3.68
N TYR A 261 -9.33 2.20 -3.18
CA TYR A 261 -8.62 3.23 -2.43
C TYR A 261 -7.40 3.72 -3.19
N GLY A 262 -7.48 4.93 -3.70
CA GLY A 262 -6.40 5.53 -4.49
C GLY A 262 -6.86 6.68 -5.38
N ASN A 263 -5.97 7.12 -6.23
CA ASN A 263 -6.25 8.16 -7.21
C ASN A 263 -7.23 7.64 -8.29
N PRO A 264 -8.20 8.44 -8.77
CA PRO A 264 -9.15 8.03 -9.83
C PRO A 264 -8.50 7.55 -11.12
N TRP A 265 -7.22 7.85 -11.30
CA TRP A 265 -6.43 7.48 -12.47
C TRP A 265 -5.55 6.23 -12.27
N ASP A 266 -5.66 5.52 -11.16
CA ASP A 266 -4.99 4.22 -10.91
C ASP A 266 -5.61 3.12 -11.80
N LYS A 267 -5.43 3.24 -13.12
CA LYS A 267 -6.04 2.39 -14.17
C LYS A 267 -5.09 1.40 -14.82
N GLY A 268 -3.86 1.29 -14.30
CA GLY A 268 -2.87 0.36 -14.83
C GLY A 268 -2.29 0.76 -16.18
N ASP A 269 -2.41 2.03 -16.60
CA ASP A 269 -1.92 2.47 -17.93
C ASP A 269 -0.44 2.09 -18.13
N GLY A 270 0.44 2.34 -17.15
CA GLY A 270 1.88 2.00 -17.26
C GLY A 270 2.15 0.48 -17.21
N ILE A 271 1.34 -0.28 -16.46
CA ILE A 271 1.44 -1.73 -16.44
C ILE A 271 1.12 -2.29 -17.82
N GLN A 272 0.03 -1.84 -18.43
CA GLN A 272 -0.38 -2.26 -19.77
C GLN A 272 0.65 -1.87 -20.84
N ILE A 273 1.24 -0.66 -20.75
CA ILE A 273 2.34 -0.22 -21.63
C ILE A 273 3.53 -1.18 -21.51
N GLY A 274 3.93 -1.54 -20.29
CA GLY A 274 5.00 -2.51 -20.07
C GLY A 274 4.67 -3.89 -20.66
N MET A 275 3.44 -4.38 -20.45
CA MET A 275 2.99 -5.66 -21.02
C MET A 275 3.07 -5.68 -22.56
N LEU A 276 2.75 -4.58 -23.23
CA LEU A 276 2.90 -4.46 -24.70
C LEU A 276 4.38 -4.51 -25.14
N MET A 277 5.31 -4.16 -24.25
CA MET A 277 6.76 -4.33 -24.48
C MET A 277 7.27 -5.70 -24.01
N ASN A 278 6.39 -6.69 -23.83
CA ASN A 278 6.70 -8.02 -23.33
C ASN A 278 7.23 -8.06 -21.89
N ALA A 279 6.99 -7.02 -21.08
CA ALA A 279 7.39 -7.00 -19.69
C ALA A 279 6.67 -8.10 -18.88
N ASN A 280 7.38 -8.66 -17.91
CA ASN A 280 6.80 -9.56 -16.93
C ASN A 280 5.99 -8.79 -15.89
N VAL A 281 4.85 -9.36 -15.50
CA VAL A 281 4.00 -8.86 -14.40
C VAL A 281 3.86 -9.95 -13.36
N ILE A 282 3.97 -9.58 -12.10
CA ILE A 282 3.93 -10.52 -10.97
C ILE A 282 3.00 -10.01 -9.88
N ASN A 283 2.50 -10.92 -9.03
CA ASN A 283 1.62 -10.65 -7.90
C ASN A 283 0.34 -9.87 -8.28
N MET A 284 -0.16 -10.05 -9.50
CA MET A 284 -1.35 -9.34 -9.98
C MET A 284 -2.63 -9.71 -9.21
N ASP A 285 -2.61 -10.84 -8.53
CA ASP A 285 -3.65 -11.38 -7.65
C ASP A 285 -3.54 -10.88 -6.19
N GLU A 286 -2.58 -10.00 -5.90
CA GLU A 286 -2.37 -9.46 -4.56
C GLU A 286 -2.91 -8.05 -4.41
N ALA A 287 -3.58 -7.83 -3.28
CA ALA A 287 -4.12 -6.54 -2.89
C ALA A 287 -4.03 -6.33 -1.37
N PHE A 288 -3.97 -5.07 -0.99
CA PHE A 288 -4.21 -4.62 0.37
C PHE A 288 -5.72 -4.59 0.62
N PHE A 289 -6.15 -5.06 1.80
CA PHE A 289 -7.52 -4.94 2.29
C PHE A 289 -7.48 -4.31 3.69
N GLY A 290 -7.91 -3.07 3.83
CA GLY A 290 -7.94 -2.38 5.11
C GLY A 290 -9.23 -2.65 5.87
N VAL A 291 -9.16 -3.38 6.99
CA VAL A 291 -10.23 -3.48 7.98
C VAL A 291 -9.75 -2.82 9.26
N TYR A 292 -10.11 -1.57 9.45
CA TYR A 292 -9.65 -0.74 10.56
C TYR A 292 -10.68 -0.74 11.70
N PHE A 293 -10.73 -1.81 12.48
CA PHE A 293 -11.65 -1.93 13.60
C PHE A 293 -11.19 -1.16 14.85
N TYR A 294 -9.96 -0.72 14.90
CA TYR A 294 -9.38 0.13 15.94
C TYR A 294 -8.83 1.43 15.34
N PRO A 295 -8.64 2.54 16.11
CA PRO A 295 -9.08 2.72 17.49
C PRO A 295 -10.61 2.71 17.64
N PRO A 296 -11.14 2.46 18.87
CA PRO A 296 -10.45 2.34 20.15
C PRO A 296 -9.78 0.98 20.35
N GLU A 297 -8.70 0.96 21.15
CA GLU A 297 -7.93 -0.27 21.42
C GLU A 297 -8.74 -1.36 22.10
N SER A 298 -9.77 -0.99 22.87
CA SER A 298 -10.64 -1.93 23.59
C SER A 298 -11.31 -2.98 22.68
N LEU A 299 -11.56 -2.64 21.43
CA LEU A 299 -12.10 -3.59 20.44
C LEU A 299 -11.14 -4.77 20.18
N THR A 300 -9.84 -4.61 20.49
CA THR A 300 -8.86 -5.70 20.39
C THR A 300 -9.11 -6.83 21.40
N TYR A 301 -9.85 -6.58 22.48
CA TYR A 301 -10.23 -7.64 23.43
C TYR A 301 -11.27 -8.62 22.86
N GLY A 302 -12.05 -8.21 21.84
CA GLY A 302 -12.94 -9.11 21.11
C GLY A 302 -12.20 -10.16 20.28
N ILE A 303 -12.95 -11.08 19.67
CA ILE A 303 -12.42 -12.11 18.76
C ILE A 303 -13.14 -12.09 17.43
N PHE A 304 -12.38 -12.22 16.33
CA PHE A 304 -12.94 -12.35 14.97
C PHE A 304 -13.33 -13.80 14.71
N ILE A 305 -14.59 -13.99 14.28
CA ILE A 305 -15.16 -15.28 13.93
C ILE A 305 -15.74 -15.25 12.51
N ASN A 306 -15.76 -16.41 11.85
CA ASN A 306 -16.36 -16.59 10.54
C ASN A 306 -17.82 -17.06 10.62
N SER A 307 -18.47 -17.30 9.49
CA SER A 307 -19.86 -17.80 9.40
C SER A 307 -20.09 -19.17 10.03
N SER A 308 -19.04 -19.93 10.30
CA SER A 308 -19.12 -21.21 11.03
C SER A 308 -18.84 -21.06 12.52
N GLY A 309 -18.74 -19.85 13.05
CA GLY A 309 -18.47 -19.58 14.46
C GLY A 309 -17.01 -19.83 14.88
N ASN A 310 -16.09 -20.07 13.94
CA ASN A 310 -14.69 -20.33 14.22
C ASN A 310 -13.85 -19.05 14.19
N ARG A 311 -12.99 -18.87 15.17
CA ARG A 311 -11.96 -17.84 15.18
C ARG A 311 -10.91 -18.12 14.09
N PHE A 312 -10.37 -17.08 13.42
CA PHE A 312 -9.50 -17.29 12.26
C PHE A 312 -8.25 -16.37 12.21
N VAL A 313 -8.08 -15.45 13.15
CA VAL A 313 -6.94 -14.53 13.18
C VAL A 313 -6.63 -14.10 14.62
N ASN A 314 -5.40 -13.62 14.85
CA ASN A 314 -5.06 -12.89 16.07
C ASN A 314 -5.42 -11.41 15.92
N GLU A 315 -6.27 -10.90 16.78
CA GLU A 315 -6.89 -9.57 16.69
C GLU A 315 -5.92 -8.42 17.02
N ASP A 316 -4.77 -8.72 17.59
CA ASP A 316 -3.67 -7.77 17.80
C ASP A 316 -2.83 -7.51 16.53
N SER A 317 -3.13 -8.19 15.42
CA SER A 317 -2.55 -7.92 14.11
C SER A 317 -2.96 -6.56 13.54
N TYR A 318 -2.21 -6.07 12.57
CA TYR A 318 -2.55 -4.87 11.82
C TYR A 318 -3.81 -5.09 10.96
N GLY A 319 -4.60 -4.01 10.77
CA GLY A 319 -5.88 -4.05 10.08
C GLY A 319 -5.85 -4.61 8.65
N ALA A 320 -4.73 -4.48 7.94
CA ALA A 320 -4.57 -5.09 6.62
C ALA A 320 -4.47 -6.62 6.69
N ARG A 321 -3.77 -7.17 7.69
CA ARG A 321 -3.69 -8.61 7.91
C ARG A 321 -5.06 -9.18 8.27
N ILE A 322 -5.79 -8.49 9.14
CA ILE A 322 -7.17 -8.87 9.49
C ILE A 322 -8.06 -8.82 8.25
N GLY A 323 -8.01 -7.75 7.46
CA GLY A 323 -8.75 -7.61 6.22
C GLY A 323 -8.44 -8.71 5.20
N TYR A 324 -7.15 -9.07 5.05
CA TYR A 324 -6.76 -10.21 4.23
C TYR A 324 -7.44 -11.51 4.70
N PHE A 325 -7.38 -11.82 5.99
CA PHE A 325 -8.02 -13.03 6.51
C PHE A 325 -9.55 -12.97 6.44
N CYS A 326 -10.18 -11.82 6.60
CA CYS A 326 -11.62 -11.65 6.33
C CYS A 326 -11.96 -11.96 4.87
N SER A 327 -11.14 -11.52 3.90
CA SER A 327 -11.34 -11.79 2.47
C SER A 327 -11.25 -13.27 2.11
N GLN A 328 -10.55 -14.07 2.93
CA GLN A 328 -10.37 -15.52 2.72
C GLN A 328 -11.47 -16.38 3.38
N GLN A 329 -12.37 -15.79 4.17
CA GLN A 329 -13.47 -16.54 4.79
C GLN A 329 -14.56 -16.87 3.77
N ASP A 330 -15.32 -17.95 4.04
CA ASP A 330 -16.44 -18.32 3.17
C ASP A 330 -17.41 -17.15 2.99
N LYS A 331 -17.72 -16.84 1.74
CA LYS A 331 -18.52 -15.66 1.34
C LYS A 331 -18.05 -14.35 1.95
N GLN A 332 -16.78 -14.28 2.36
CA GLN A 332 -16.17 -13.11 3.00
C GLN A 332 -16.93 -12.65 4.26
N LYS A 333 -17.51 -13.60 4.99
CA LYS A 333 -18.25 -13.35 6.22
C LYS A 333 -17.32 -13.36 7.43
N ALA A 334 -17.32 -12.27 8.17
CA ALA A 334 -16.52 -12.06 9.35
C ALA A 334 -17.27 -11.23 10.39
N TYR A 335 -17.20 -11.61 11.64
CA TYR A 335 -17.89 -10.93 12.73
C TYR A 335 -16.91 -10.71 13.89
N LEU A 336 -17.03 -9.58 14.58
CA LEU A 336 -16.33 -9.36 15.84
C LEU A 336 -17.29 -9.71 17.01
N LEU A 337 -16.97 -10.76 17.76
CA LEU A 337 -17.62 -11.09 19.01
C LEU A 337 -16.98 -10.27 20.12
N ILE A 338 -17.78 -9.49 20.84
CA ILE A 338 -17.32 -8.59 21.91
C ILE A 338 -18.33 -8.51 23.04
N GLN A 339 -17.87 -8.23 24.24
CA GLN A 339 -18.74 -7.96 25.40
C GLN A 339 -18.94 -6.46 25.61
N ASN A 340 -20.03 -6.08 26.27
CA ASN A 340 -20.47 -4.70 26.42
C ASN A 340 -19.41 -3.76 27.00
N GLU A 341 -18.67 -4.18 28.01
CA GLU A 341 -17.69 -3.31 28.68
C GLU A 341 -16.49 -2.92 27.80
N ASP A 342 -16.19 -3.72 26.76
CA ASP A 342 -15.10 -3.49 25.82
C ASP A 342 -15.56 -2.81 24.52
N PHE A 343 -16.88 -2.80 24.31
CA PHE A 343 -17.45 -2.18 23.12
C PHE A 343 -17.38 -0.65 23.18
N SER A 344 -16.85 -0.09 22.10
CA SER A 344 -16.97 1.31 21.75
C SER A 344 -16.96 1.42 20.22
N PRO A 345 -17.73 2.32 19.61
CA PRO A 345 -17.73 2.44 18.16
C PRO A 345 -16.32 2.74 17.63
N SER A 346 -15.89 2.00 16.61
CA SER A 346 -14.65 2.32 15.89
C SER A 346 -14.78 3.66 15.19
N ILE A 347 -13.77 4.51 15.28
CA ILE A 347 -13.80 5.83 14.61
C ILE A 347 -13.81 5.74 13.08
N TYR A 348 -13.36 4.60 12.51
CA TYR A 348 -13.33 4.38 11.06
C TYR A 348 -14.50 3.54 10.56
N MET A 349 -15.08 2.72 11.44
CA MET A 349 -16.12 1.74 11.10
C MET A 349 -17.28 1.78 12.11
N ASP A 350 -17.70 2.99 12.48
CA ASP A 350 -18.73 3.26 13.49
C ASP A 350 -20.15 2.87 13.04
N LYS A 351 -20.34 2.66 11.74
CA LYS A 351 -21.65 2.38 11.14
C LYS A 351 -21.89 0.90 10.82
N LEU A 352 -20.97 0.02 11.20
CA LEU A 352 -21.16 -1.42 10.95
C LEU A 352 -22.36 -1.96 11.75
N PRO A 353 -23.17 -2.86 11.15
CA PRO A 353 -24.32 -3.44 11.83
C PRO A 353 -23.91 -4.26 13.05
N ILE A 354 -24.58 -4.05 14.16
CA ILE A 354 -24.62 -5.04 15.25
C ILE A 354 -25.76 -5.99 14.89
N ILE A 355 -25.42 -7.22 14.51
CA ILE A 355 -26.42 -8.18 13.99
C ILE A 355 -27.12 -8.98 15.07
N ALA A 356 -26.54 -9.06 16.27
CA ALA A 356 -27.15 -9.73 17.42
C ALA A 356 -26.59 -9.15 18.71
N VAL A 357 -27.44 -9.11 19.77
CA VAL A 357 -27.04 -8.76 21.14
C VAL A 357 -27.81 -9.65 22.10
N ALA A 358 -27.10 -10.40 22.96
CA ALA A 358 -27.75 -11.32 23.91
C ALA A 358 -26.98 -11.45 25.21
N ASP A 359 -27.63 -11.98 26.24
CA ASP A 359 -27.04 -12.24 27.56
C ASP A 359 -26.33 -13.60 27.62
N THR A 360 -26.59 -14.51 26.67
CA THR A 360 -25.93 -15.82 26.57
C THR A 360 -25.41 -16.06 25.15
N PHE A 361 -24.42 -16.93 25.00
CA PHE A 361 -23.92 -17.31 23.68
C PHE A 361 -24.94 -18.11 22.88
N GLU A 362 -25.76 -18.91 23.51
CA GLU A 362 -26.81 -19.71 22.88
C GLU A 362 -27.91 -18.79 22.27
N GLU A 363 -28.27 -17.74 22.99
CA GLU A 363 -29.22 -16.74 22.46
C GLU A 363 -28.60 -15.97 21.28
N LEU A 364 -27.31 -15.60 21.40
CA LEU A 364 -26.56 -14.91 20.35
C LEU A 364 -26.44 -15.76 19.07
N GLU A 365 -26.15 -17.07 19.21
CA GLU A 365 -26.13 -18.04 18.12
C GLU A 365 -27.48 -18.09 17.38
N LYS A 366 -28.55 -18.20 18.15
CA LYS A 366 -29.92 -18.26 17.61
C LYS A 366 -30.30 -16.98 16.88
N GLU A 367 -30.01 -15.82 17.47
CA GLU A 367 -30.34 -14.51 16.88
C GLU A 367 -29.56 -14.25 15.59
N ALA A 368 -28.27 -14.57 15.57
CA ALA A 368 -27.38 -14.39 14.43
C ALA A 368 -27.47 -15.53 13.38
N GLY A 369 -28.20 -16.61 13.67
CA GLY A 369 -28.39 -17.73 12.76
C GLY A 369 -27.18 -18.69 12.66
N PHE A 370 -26.38 -18.78 13.70
CA PHE A 370 -25.31 -19.79 13.79
C PHE A 370 -25.85 -21.17 14.18
N GLU A 371 -25.12 -22.20 13.82
CA GLU A 371 -25.42 -23.55 14.31
C GLU A 371 -25.24 -23.62 15.84
N PRO A 372 -26.12 -24.32 16.56
CA PRO A 372 -26.03 -24.41 18.01
C PRO A 372 -24.68 -24.93 18.50
N ASN A 373 -24.19 -24.36 19.60
CA ASN A 373 -22.93 -24.69 20.28
C ASN A 373 -21.64 -24.31 19.51
N THR A 374 -21.73 -23.50 18.45
CA THR A 374 -20.53 -23.06 17.70
C THR A 374 -19.85 -21.87 18.36
N LEU A 375 -20.59 -20.80 18.67
CA LEU A 375 -20.03 -19.62 19.35
C LEU A 375 -19.69 -19.92 20.80
N SER A 376 -20.57 -20.61 21.51
CA SER A 376 -20.35 -21.01 22.91
C SER A 376 -19.08 -21.88 23.04
N ALA A 377 -18.84 -22.81 22.10
CA ALA A 377 -17.63 -23.62 22.10
C ALA A 377 -16.37 -22.77 21.79
N THR A 378 -16.46 -21.85 20.84
CA THR A 378 -15.35 -20.96 20.48
C THR A 378 -15.02 -19.99 21.62
N ALA A 379 -16.03 -19.35 22.22
CA ALA A 379 -15.85 -18.46 23.36
C ALA A 379 -15.26 -19.18 24.55
N LYS A 380 -15.79 -20.40 24.88
CA LYS A 380 -15.25 -21.22 25.95
C LYS A 380 -13.78 -21.55 25.71
N LYS A 381 -13.43 -22.03 24.52
CA LYS A 381 -12.05 -22.38 24.17
C LYS A 381 -11.12 -21.16 24.27
N TYR A 382 -11.58 -19.98 23.83
CA TYR A 382 -10.82 -18.74 23.98
C TYR A 382 -10.63 -18.37 25.44
N ASN A 383 -11.68 -18.46 26.27
CA ASN A 383 -11.60 -18.20 27.71
C ASN A 383 -10.65 -19.17 28.42
N ASP A 384 -10.64 -20.47 28.03
CA ASP A 384 -9.66 -21.44 28.55
C ASP A 384 -8.22 -20.94 28.24
N TYR A 385 -7.92 -20.44 27.05
CA TYR A 385 -6.61 -19.84 26.70
C TYR A 385 -6.28 -18.58 27.52
N VAL A 386 -7.28 -17.73 27.78
CA VAL A 386 -7.09 -16.54 28.63
C VAL A 386 -6.70 -16.95 30.04
N ASN A 387 -7.39 -17.99 30.63
CA ASN A 387 -7.09 -18.51 31.94
C ASN A 387 -5.71 -19.17 32.04
N ASP A 388 -5.25 -19.79 30.93
CA ASP A 388 -3.91 -20.36 30.85
C ASP A 388 -2.85 -19.26 30.57
N GLY A 389 -3.26 -18.01 30.32
CA GLY A 389 -2.38 -16.87 30.02
C GLY A 389 -1.69 -16.96 28.66
N CYS A 390 -2.15 -17.83 27.76
CA CYS A 390 -1.55 -18.04 26.44
C CYS A 390 -2.60 -18.47 25.41
N ASP A 391 -2.76 -17.71 24.33
CA ASP A 391 -3.56 -18.10 23.18
C ASP A 391 -2.79 -19.11 22.32
N GLU A 392 -3.05 -20.40 22.53
CA GLU A 392 -2.37 -21.47 21.78
C GLU A 392 -2.75 -21.50 20.30
N ALA A 393 -3.94 -21.01 19.93
CA ALA A 393 -4.46 -21.10 18.57
C ALA A 393 -3.86 -20.04 17.63
N PHE A 394 -3.82 -18.78 18.08
CA PHE A 394 -3.41 -17.66 17.23
C PHE A 394 -2.30 -16.80 17.83
N ARG A 395 -1.87 -17.11 19.09
CA ARG A 395 -0.79 -16.40 19.77
C ARG A 395 -1.04 -14.89 19.91
N LYS A 396 -2.29 -14.50 20.15
CA LYS A 396 -2.65 -13.13 20.53
C LYS A 396 -1.84 -12.72 21.77
N ASP A 397 -1.26 -11.53 21.74
CA ASP A 397 -0.38 -11.05 22.81
C ASP A 397 -1.13 -11.05 24.16
N PRO A 398 -0.52 -11.53 25.25
CA PRO A 398 -1.14 -11.58 26.57
C PRO A 398 -1.75 -10.27 27.06
N GLN A 399 -1.22 -9.11 26.67
CA GLN A 399 -1.80 -7.80 27.01
C GLN A 399 -3.23 -7.61 26.47
N TRP A 400 -3.60 -8.35 25.41
CA TRP A 400 -4.90 -8.29 24.76
C TRP A 400 -5.81 -9.49 25.09
N LEU A 401 -5.34 -10.39 25.97
CA LEU A 401 -6.16 -11.50 26.44
C LEU A 401 -7.09 -11.03 27.57
N LYS A 402 -8.38 -11.17 27.33
CA LYS A 402 -9.43 -10.86 28.30
C LYS A 402 -10.59 -11.84 28.12
N GLU A 403 -11.09 -12.42 29.23
CA GLU A 403 -12.25 -13.30 29.16
C GLU A 403 -13.48 -12.59 28.58
N ILE A 404 -14.20 -13.27 27.72
CA ILE A 404 -15.52 -12.85 27.23
C ILE A 404 -16.54 -13.53 28.12
N CYS A 405 -16.87 -12.90 29.26
CA CYS A 405 -17.72 -13.48 30.33
C CYS A 405 -18.74 -12.47 30.90
N ASN A 406 -18.72 -11.20 30.49
CA ASN A 406 -19.59 -10.14 31.02
C ASN A 406 -20.64 -9.73 29.99
N PRO A 407 -21.88 -10.27 30.05
CA PRO A 407 -22.95 -9.91 29.13
C PRO A 407 -23.40 -8.44 29.30
N PRO A 408 -24.15 -7.89 28.34
CA PRO A 408 -24.52 -8.52 27.06
C PRO A 408 -23.33 -8.67 26.11
N TYR A 409 -23.40 -9.73 25.28
CA TYR A 409 -22.49 -9.97 24.18
C TYR A 409 -23.05 -9.42 22.87
N ALA A 410 -22.18 -9.01 21.95
CA ALA A 410 -22.59 -8.49 20.65
C ALA A 410 -21.77 -9.11 19.52
N LEU A 411 -22.42 -9.24 18.36
CA LEU A 411 -21.75 -9.54 17.09
C LEU A 411 -21.83 -8.32 16.17
N ILE A 412 -20.66 -7.78 15.84
CA ILE A 412 -20.51 -6.68 14.87
C ILE A 412 -20.15 -7.29 13.53
N ASP A 413 -20.88 -6.93 12.48
CA ASP A 413 -20.68 -7.48 11.14
C ASP A 413 -19.55 -6.76 10.39
N TYR A 414 -18.40 -7.42 10.28
CA TYR A 414 -17.23 -6.99 9.49
C TYR A 414 -17.17 -7.68 8.12
N SER A 415 -18.24 -8.33 7.69
CA SER A 415 -18.32 -8.96 6.37
C SER A 415 -18.17 -7.91 5.27
N PHE A 416 -17.55 -8.28 4.16
CA PHE A 416 -17.29 -7.32 3.07
C PHE A 416 -18.59 -6.79 2.44
N ASP A 417 -19.64 -7.62 2.35
CA ASP A 417 -20.95 -7.18 1.85
C ASP A 417 -21.72 -6.27 2.83
N ALA A 418 -21.55 -6.47 4.15
CA ALA A 418 -22.15 -5.59 5.15
C ALA A 418 -21.64 -4.15 5.04
N GLN A 419 -20.37 -4.01 4.69
CA GLN A 419 -19.71 -2.72 4.53
C GLN A 419 -20.14 -1.97 3.26
N ARG A 420 -20.80 -2.64 2.31
CA ARG A 420 -21.39 -2.04 1.10
C ARG A 420 -22.86 -1.67 1.20
N SER A 421 -23.47 -1.82 2.34
CA SER A 421 -24.89 -1.44 2.52
C SER A 421 -25.13 0.01 2.05
N PRO A 422 -26.26 0.31 1.34
CA PRO A 422 -26.62 1.68 0.95
C PRO A 422 -26.72 2.67 2.11
N ALA A 423 -26.83 2.17 3.34
CA ALA A 423 -26.81 2.98 4.56
C ALA A 423 -25.42 3.53 4.89
N TYR A 424 -24.36 2.98 4.27
CA TYR A 424 -22.97 3.41 4.46
C TYR A 424 -22.52 4.25 3.28
N SER A 425 -21.87 5.38 3.56
CA SER A 425 -21.18 6.15 2.53
C SER A 425 -20.05 5.29 1.93
N GLN A 426 -19.62 5.59 0.70
CA GLN A 426 -18.52 4.87 0.02
C GLN A 426 -17.18 4.86 0.78
N GLU A 427 -17.10 5.61 1.88
CA GLU A 427 -15.91 5.77 2.71
C GLU A 427 -15.76 4.71 3.82
N THR A 428 -16.73 3.80 3.99
CA THR A 428 -16.80 2.89 5.16
C THR A 428 -16.63 1.40 4.84
N GLY A 429 -16.27 1.03 3.62
CA GLY A 429 -15.98 -0.37 3.25
C GLY A 429 -14.52 -0.77 3.50
N PRO A 430 -14.18 -2.08 3.39
CA PRO A 430 -12.80 -2.49 3.36
C PRO A 430 -12.11 -1.81 2.19
N LEU A 431 -11.08 -1.04 2.51
CA LEU A 431 -10.32 -0.30 1.50
C LEU A 431 -9.42 -1.26 0.72
N MET A 432 -9.38 -1.14 -0.61
CA MET A 432 -8.55 -1.99 -1.44
C MET A 432 -7.65 -1.18 -2.37
N PHE A 433 -6.39 -1.57 -2.49
CA PHE A 433 -5.51 -1.18 -3.58
C PHE A 433 -4.60 -2.34 -4.01
N THR A 434 -4.16 -2.30 -5.26
CA THR A 434 -3.41 -3.40 -5.89
C THR A 434 -1.92 -3.36 -5.52
N LEU A 435 -1.31 -4.54 -5.35
CA LEU A 435 0.11 -4.72 -5.02
C LEU A 435 0.91 -5.33 -6.19
N GLY A 436 0.23 -5.93 -7.18
CA GLY A 436 0.85 -6.45 -8.38
C GLY A 436 1.22 -5.38 -9.40
N GLY A 437 2.12 -5.72 -10.31
CA GLY A 437 2.60 -4.84 -11.38
C GLY A 437 3.81 -5.40 -12.12
N LEU A 438 4.54 -4.52 -12.80
CA LEU A 438 5.73 -4.86 -13.55
C LEU A 438 6.84 -5.42 -12.64
N GLU A 439 7.52 -6.46 -13.10
CA GLU A 439 8.72 -6.95 -12.44
C GLU A 439 9.91 -6.05 -12.78
N THR A 440 10.67 -5.66 -11.73
CA THR A 440 11.83 -4.76 -11.88
C THR A 440 13.00 -5.23 -11.01
N LEU A 441 14.20 -4.87 -11.44
CA LEU A 441 15.37 -4.91 -10.56
C LEU A 441 15.27 -3.85 -9.46
N LYS A 442 16.08 -3.96 -8.41
CA LYS A 442 16.20 -2.96 -7.32
C LYS A 442 16.63 -1.56 -7.79
N THR A 443 17.11 -1.46 -9.00
CA THR A 443 17.54 -0.22 -9.67
C THR A 443 16.48 0.33 -10.65
N GLY A 444 15.32 -0.33 -10.75
CA GLY A 444 14.14 0.14 -11.47
C GLY A 444 14.03 -0.32 -12.92
N GLU A 445 15.03 -1.06 -13.47
CA GLU A 445 14.95 -1.63 -14.81
C GLU A 445 13.82 -2.66 -14.89
N VAL A 446 12.95 -2.55 -15.89
CA VAL A 446 11.85 -3.49 -16.15
C VAL A 446 12.40 -4.76 -16.79
N LEU A 447 11.92 -5.92 -16.32
CA LEU A 447 12.28 -7.23 -16.87
C LEU A 447 11.22 -7.73 -17.85
N ASP A 448 11.65 -8.41 -18.89
CA ASP A 448 10.76 -9.14 -19.80
C ASP A 448 10.36 -10.51 -19.21
N LYS A 449 9.48 -11.23 -19.90
CA LYS A 449 9.01 -12.57 -19.48
C LYS A 449 10.10 -13.64 -19.42
N ASN A 450 11.30 -13.37 -19.92
CA ASN A 450 12.46 -14.24 -19.86
C ASN A 450 13.48 -13.80 -18.80
N GLY A 451 13.17 -12.73 -18.04
CA GLY A 451 14.05 -12.16 -17.02
C GLY A 451 15.14 -11.24 -17.57
N ALA A 452 15.09 -10.88 -18.86
CA ALA A 452 16.03 -9.94 -19.47
C ALA A 452 15.58 -8.50 -19.26
N ILE A 453 16.52 -7.57 -19.10
CA ILE A 453 16.23 -6.14 -19.01
C ILE A 453 15.67 -5.62 -20.34
N ILE A 454 14.53 -4.92 -20.30
CA ILE A 454 14.02 -4.16 -21.44
C ILE A 454 14.81 -2.85 -21.49
N PRO A 455 15.64 -2.63 -22.53
CA PRO A 455 16.51 -1.46 -22.59
C PRO A 455 15.73 -0.14 -22.56
N LYS A 456 16.22 0.83 -21.78
CA LYS A 456 15.61 2.15 -21.57
C LYS A 456 14.23 2.17 -20.91
N LEU A 457 13.71 1.03 -20.43
CA LEU A 457 12.45 0.98 -19.69
C LEU A 457 12.70 0.78 -18.20
N PHE A 458 12.14 1.69 -17.40
CA PHE A 458 12.20 1.70 -15.95
C PHE A 458 10.79 1.84 -15.39
N ALA A 459 10.60 1.41 -14.16
CA ALA A 459 9.34 1.63 -13.46
C ALA A 459 9.55 1.74 -11.94
N ALA A 460 8.62 2.41 -11.26
CA ALA A 460 8.63 2.55 -9.81
C ALA A 460 7.21 2.77 -9.22
N GLY A 461 7.09 2.59 -7.92
CA GLY A 461 5.83 2.67 -7.19
C GLY A 461 4.86 1.58 -7.62
N ARG A 462 3.54 1.78 -7.42
CA ARG A 462 2.52 0.75 -7.69
C ARG A 462 2.34 0.37 -9.18
N THR A 463 3.07 0.99 -10.10
CA THR A 463 3.23 0.46 -11.47
C THR A 463 4.06 -0.83 -11.47
N THR A 464 4.79 -1.09 -10.40
CA THR A 464 5.60 -2.30 -10.20
C THR A 464 5.01 -3.17 -9.11
N ALA A 465 5.31 -4.47 -9.12
CA ALA A 465 5.27 -5.28 -7.92
C ALA A 465 6.48 -4.89 -7.07
N GLY A 466 6.25 -3.91 -6.21
CA GLY A 466 7.30 -3.28 -5.41
C GLY A 466 7.80 -4.12 -4.24
N LEU A 467 8.11 -3.45 -3.13
CA LEU A 467 8.52 -4.10 -1.89
C LEU A 467 7.35 -4.81 -1.19
N PRO A 468 6.14 -4.19 -1.02
CA PRO A 468 5.01 -4.90 -0.43
C PRO A 468 4.43 -5.89 -1.44
N ARG A 469 4.59 -7.18 -1.14
CA ARG A 469 4.26 -8.29 -2.05
C ARG A 469 2.99 -9.05 -1.69
N THR A 470 2.50 -8.92 -0.46
CA THR A 470 1.29 -9.63 0.01
C THR A 470 0.41 -8.71 0.84
N GLY A 471 -0.92 -8.83 0.70
CA GLY A 471 -1.88 -8.16 1.59
C GLY A 471 -1.78 -8.66 3.03
N LYS A 472 -1.52 -9.96 3.21
CA LYS A 472 -1.35 -10.63 4.50
C LYS A 472 -0.20 -10.05 5.35
N GLY A 473 0.90 -9.67 4.70
CA GLY A 473 2.10 -9.13 5.38
C GLY A 473 2.23 -7.61 5.25
N TYR A 474 1.25 -6.93 4.68
CA TYR A 474 1.33 -5.49 4.48
C TYR A 474 1.42 -4.74 5.82
N SER A 475 2.28 -3.73 5.86
CA SER A 475 2.34 -2.72 6.92
C SER A 475 2.12 -1.33 6.33
N SER A 476 1.44 -0.45 7.06
CA SER A 476 1.21 0.92 6.60
C SER A 476 2.54 1.63 6.34
N GLY A 477 2.58 2.44 5.30
CA GLY A 477 3.77 3.15 4.88
C GLY A 477 4.71 2.37 3.94
N MET A 478 4.53 1.06 3.75
CA MET A 478 5.37 0.30 2.81
C MET A 478 5.22 0.79 1.37
N SER A 479 4.00 1.07 0.90
CA SER A 479 3.79 1.55 -0.47
C SER A 479 4.39 2.93 -0.73
N VAL A 480 4.32 3.86 0.22
CA VAL A 480 4.91 5.21 0.05
C VAL A 480 6.43 5.14 0.21
N GLY A 481 6.92 4.36 1.16
CA GLY A 481 8.35 4.09 1.33
C GLY A 481 8.97 3.48 0.07
N ASP A 482 8.36 2.41 -0.47
CA ASP A 482 8.74 1.78 -1.74
C ASP A 482 8.74 2.79 -2.90
N ALA A 483 7.61 3.48 -3.10
CA ALA A 483 7.44 4.39 -4.23
C ALA A 483 8.49 5.51 -4.24
N THR A 484 8.74 6.12 -3.09
CA THR A 484 9.69 7.23 -2.96
C THR A 484 11.14 6.77 -3.05
N PHE A 485 11.47 5.65 -2.42
CA PHE A 485 12.81 5.08 -2.44
C PHE A 485 13.17 4.51 -3.82
N PHE A 486 12.38 3.59 -4.36
CA PHE A 486 12.68 2.98 -5.67
C PHE A 486 12.43 3.94 -6.82
N GLY A 487 11.58 4.96 -6.66
CA GLY A 487 11.49 6.08 -7.58
C GLY A 487 12.84 6.78 -7.75
N ARG A 488 13.52 7.10 -6.63
CA ARG A 488 14.88 7.66 -6.66
C ARG A 488 15.87 6.74 -7.37
N MET A 489 15.82 5.43 -7.09
CA MET A 489 16.72 4.44 -7.71
C MET A 489 16.50 4.38 -9.22
N ALA A 490 15.25 4.34 -9.68
CA ALA A 490 14.91 4.37 -11.10
C ALA A 490 15.41 5.66 -11.78
N GLY A 491 15.21 6.83 -11.15
CA GLY A 491 15.71 8.11 -11.66
C GLY A 491 17.23 8.16 -11.78
N LYS A 492 17.93 7.67 -10.74
CA LYS A 492 19.41 7.57 -10.73
C LYS A 492 19.92 6.63 -11.83
N SER A 493 19.26 5.52 -12.07
CA SER A 493 19.67 4.54 -13.09
C SER A 493 19.36 5.01 -14.49
N ALA A 494 18.16 5.53 -14.75
CA ALA A 494 17.77 6.04 -16.05
C ALA A 494 18.63 7.22 -16.51
N SER A 495 19.16 8.04 -15.59
CA SER A 495 20.01 9.18 -15.92
C SER A 495 21.43 8.81 -16.38
N LYS A 496 21.91 7.61 -16.01
CA LYS A 496 23.27 7.16 -16.35
C LYS A 496 23.37 6.52 -17.72
N LYS A 497 22.33 5.90 -18.19
CA LYS A 497 22.26 5.19 -19.47
C LYS A 497 21.83 6.12 -20.58
#